data_9fff21081f853fd4bd48f9532647b842
#
_entry.id   9fff21081f853fd4bd48f9532647b842
#
_cell.length_a   1.000
_cell.length_b   1.000
_cell.length_c   1.000
_cell.angle_alpha   90.00
_cell.angle_beta   90.00
_cell.angle_gamma   90.00
#
_symmetry.space_group_name_H-M   'P 1'
#
loop_
_entity.id
_entity.type
_entity.pdbx_description
1 polymer ?
#
loop_
_entity_poly.entity_id
_entity_poly.type
_entity_poly.pdbx_seq_one_letter_code
_entity_poly.pdbx_strand_id
1 'polypeptide(L)'
;MTVAVYARSTNDNVPQYLELINNTLIQENVKLVVYLPYLEFLKTQFSFSTPINTYTTSEELISKADYVISLGGDGTMLETLDLVRNSGIPVLGVNTGRLGFLASVNKNDL
;
A
#
# COMPACT_ATOMS: atom_id res chain seq x y z
N MET A 1 -3.16 11.70 -9.58
CA MET A 1 -3.38 10.30 -9.20
C MET A 1 -2.81 10.03 -7.81
N THR A 2 -3.51 9.29 -7.02
CA THR A 2 -3.09 8.93 -5.67
C THR A 2 -3.08 7.41 -5.54
N VAL A 3 -1.97 6.88 -5.04
CA VAL A 3 -1.82 5.45 -4.77
C VAL A 3 -1.68 5.27 -3.26
N ALA A 4 -2.52 4.40 -2.70
CA ALA A 4 -2.44 4.05 -1.29
C ALA A 4 -1.69 2.74 -1.12
N VAL A 5 -0.97 2.62 -0.01
CA VAL A 5 -0.27 1.38 0.34
C VAL A 5 -0.83 0.87 1.65
N TYR A 6 -1.19 -0.39 1.67
CA TYR A 6 -1.57 -1.09 2.88
C TYR A 6 -0.54 -2.16 3.20
N ALA A 7 -0.03 -2.14 4.41
CA ALA A 7 0.85 -3.17 4.94
C ALA A 7 0.67 -3.21 6.44
N ARG A 8 0.76 -4.38 7.01
CA ARG A 8 0.69 -4.57 8.47
C ARG A 8 1.83 -5.43 8.98
N SER A 9 2.54 -6.05 8.06
CA SER A 9 3.59 -7.02 8.40
C SER A 9 4.89 -6.30 8.74
N THR A 10 5.61 -6.85 9.70
CA THR A 10 6.96 -6.43 10.03
C THR A 10 7.99 -7.24 9.25
N ASN A 11 7.58 -7.89 8.18
CA ASN A 11 8.46 -8.67 7.33
C ASN A 11 9.62 -7.80 6.81
N ASP A 12 10.81 -8.34 6.80
CA ASP A 12 12.04 -7.61 6.51
C ASP A 12 12.06 -6.98 5.12
N ASN A 13 11.33 -7.54 4.16
CA ASN A 13 11.36 -7.06 2.78
C ASN A 13 10.38 -5.92 2.52
N VAL A 14 9.37 -5.73 3.35
CA VAL A 14 8.32 -4.74 3.09
C VAL A 14 8.85 -3.31 3.05
N PRO A 15 9.72 -2.88 3.99
CA PRO A 15 10.25 -1.52 3.94
C PRO A 15 11.01 -1.22 2.65
N GLN A 16 11.75 -2.18 2.11
CA GLN A 16 12.50 -2.00 0.86
C GLN A 16 11.57 -1.83 -0.32
N TYR A 17 10.49 -2.59 -0.38
CA TYR A 17 9.48 -2.45 -1.43
C TYR A 17 8.80 -1.08 -1.34
N LEU A 18 8.48 -0.64 -0.13
CA LEU A 18 7.85 0.67 0.04
C LEU A 18 8.76 1.80 -0.44
N GLU A 19 10.04 1.74 -0.11
CA GLU A 19 11.00 2.75 -0.55
C GLU A 19 11.08 2.79 -2.07
N LEU A 20 11.15 1.64 -2.72
CA LEU A 20 11.19 1.55 -4.17
C LEU A 20 9.93 2.13 -4.79
N ILE A 21 8.76 1.79 -4.25
CA ILE A 21 7.48 2.29 -4.72
C ILE A 21 7.43 3.81 -4.57
N ASN A 22 7.82 4.33 -3.41
CA ASN A 22 7.79 5.77 -3.15
C ASN A 22 8.67 6.52 -4.15
N ASN A 23 9.89 6.04 -4.38
CA ASN A 23 10.80 6.68 -5.32
C ASN A 23 10.24 6.67 -6.74
N THR A 24 9.65 5.55 -7.15
CA THR A 24 9.06 5.44 -8.47
C THR A 24 7.88 6.39 -8.64
N LEU A 25 7.00 6.45 -7.65
CA LEU A 25 5.81 7.31 -7.70
C LEU A 25 6.18 8.79 -7.71
N ILE A 26 7.20 9.18 -6.96
CA ILE A 26 7.68 10.57 -6.96
C ILE A 26 8.14 10.95 -8.37
N GLN A 27 8.87 10.08 -9.05
CA GLN A 27 9.34 10.35 -10.41
C GLN A 27 8.18 10.52 -11.40
N GLU A 28 7.08 9.84 -11.15
CA GLU A 28 5.90 9.89 -12.03
C GLU A 28 4.88 10.94 -11.60
N ASN A 29 5.19 11.77 -10.61
CA ASN A 29 4.28 12.76 -10.06
C ASN A 29 2.99 12.16 -9.48
N VAL A 30 3.09 10.96 -8.91
CA VAL A 30 1.97 10.27 -8.28
C VAL A 30 2.08 10.44 -6.77
N LYS A 31 0.95 10.78 -6.13
CA LYS A 31 0.92 10.94 -4.67
C LYS A 31 0.83 9.58 -4.00
N LEU A 32 1.54 9.45 -2.89
CA LEU A 32 1.54 8.24 -2.08
C LEU A 32 0.83 8.50 -0.75
N VAL A 33 -0.03 7.58 -0.36
CA VAL A 33 -0.73 7.61 0.94
C VAL A 33 -0.50 6.26 1.60
N VAL A 34 0.01 6.27 2.83
CA VAL A 34 0.38 5.03 3.54
C VAL A 34 -0.48 4.85 4.78
N TYR A 35 -0.84 3.61 5.08
CA TYR A 35 -1.56 3.28 6.31
C TYR A 35 -0.75 3.76 7.51
N LEU A 36 -1.35 4.62 8.34
CA LEU A 36 -0.63 5.34 9.38
C LEU A 36 0.08 4.42 10.38
N PRO A 37 -0.57 3.39 10.94
CA PRO A 37 0.13 2.52 11.88
C PRO A 37 1.38 1.87 11.30
N TYR A 38 1.36 1.55 10.01
CA TYR A 38 2.52 0.97 9.36
C TYR A 38 3.62 2.02 9.16
N LEU A 39 3.26 3.24 8.77
CA LEU A 39 4.25 4.31 8.60
C LEU A 39 4.91 4.66 9.94
N GLU A 40 4.16 4.68 11.03
CA GLU A 40 4.73 4.92 12.36
C GLU A 40 5.78 3.86 12.72
N PHE A 41 5.51 2.60 12.39
CA PHE A 41 6.48 1.53 12.56
C PHE A 41 7.73 1.78 11.71
N LEU A 42 7.55 2.16 10.44
CA LEU A 42 8.68 2.40 9.54
C LEU A 42 9.57 3.54 10.01
N LYS A 43 9.01 4.59 10.59
CA LYS A 43 9.78 5.74 11.08
C LYS A 43 10.73 5.37 12.20
N THR A 44 10.52 4.24 12.87
CA THR A 44 11.46 3.77 13.89
C THR A 44 12.73 3.18 13.27
N GLN A 45 12.70 2.84 11.99
CA GLN A 45 13.81 2.15 11.32
C GLN A 45 14.38 2.94 10.14
N PHE A 46 13.59 3.81 9.53
CA PHE A 46 13.97 4.54 8.32
C PHE A 46 13.62 6.01 8.45
N SER A 47 14.40 6.84 7.77
CA SER A 47 14.10 8.25 7.59
C SER A 47 13.60 8.47 6.17
N PHE A 48 12.52 9.25 6.04
CA PHE A 48 11.99 9.61 4.72
C PHE A 48 12.34 11.08 4.46
N SER A 49 12.85 11.36 3.26
CA SER A 49 13.26 12.70 2.88
C SER A 49 12.09 13.65 2.64
N THR A 50 10.91 13.09 2.34
CA THR A 50 9.71 13.88 2.08
C THR A 50 8.56 13.41 2.98
N PRO A 51 7.67 14.32 3.40
CA PRO A 51 6.49 13.92 4.15
C PRO A 51 5.62 12.97 3.33
N ILE A 52 5.10 11.94 4.00
CA ILE A 52 4.21 10.97 3.38
C ILE A 52 2.82 11.15 3.97
N ASN A 53 1.83 11.31 3.12
CA ASN A 53 0.43 11.40 3.55
C ASN A 53 -0.04 10.04 4.04
N THR A 54 -1.00 10.04 4.96
CA THR A 54 -1.47 8.84 5.63
C THR A 54 -2.98 8.70 5.59
N TYR A 55 -3.47 7.49 5.87
CA TYR A 55 -4.88 7.22 6.12
C TYR A 55 -4.98 6.21 7.26
N THR A 56 -6.13 6.20 7.94
CA THR A 56 -6.36 5.25 9.04
C THR A 56 -7.64 4.45 8.85
N THR A 57 -8.61 4.96 8.09
CA THR A 57 -9.92 4.31 7.94
C THR A 57 -10.20 3.96 6.48
N SER A 58 -11.15 3.06 6.27
CA SER A 58 -11.64 2.74 4.92
C SER A 58 -12.18 3.96 4.22
N GLU A 59 -12.91 4.79 4.93
CA GLU A 59 -13.51 6.00 4.37
C GLU A 59 -12.45 6.95 3.86
N GLU A 60 -11.38 7.15 4.62
CA GLU A 60 -10.27 7.99 4.18
C GLU A 60 -9.58 7.38 2.95
N LEU A 61 -9.33 6.08 2.98
CA LEU A 61 -8.69 5.38 1.87
C LEU A 61 -9.51 5.54 0.59
N ILE A 62 -10.79 5.25 0.66
CA ILE A 62 -11.68 5.29 -0.49
C ILE A 62 -11.80 6.70 -1.06
N SER A 63 -11.79 7.72 -0.19
CA SER A 63 -11.91 9.10 -0.64
C SER A 63 -10.65 9.64 -1.29
N LYS A 64 -9.48 9.07 -1.00
CA LYS A 64 -8.20 9.59 -1.48
C LYS A 64 -7.58 8.79 -2.61
N ALA A 65 -7.76 7.48 -2.62
CA ALA A 65 -6.95 6.58 -3.46
C ALA A 65 -7.61 6.29 -4.80
N ASP A 66 -6.81 6.30 -5.85
CA ASP A 66 -7.19 5.80 -7.17
C ASP A 66 -6.81 4.34 -7.33
N TYR A 67 -5.72 3.92 -6.68
CA TYR A 67 -5.23 2.54 -6.67
C TYR A 67 -4.72 2.20 -5.28
N VAL A 68 -4.72 0.92 -4.94
CA VAL A 68 -4.16 0.44 -3.67
C VAL A 68 -3.13 -0.64 -3.95
N ILE A 69 -1.99 -0.54 -3.30
CA ILE A 69 -0.97 -1.57 -3.32
C ILE A 69 -0.96 -2.27 -1.96
N SER A 70 -1.14 -3.59 -1.98
CA SER A 70 -1.07 -4.41 -0.77
C SER A 70 0.29 -5.06 -0.69
N LEU A 71 1.04 -4.77 0.38
CA LEU A 71 2.37 -5.35 0.60
C LEU A 71 2.30 -6.38 1.70
N GLY A 72 2.55 -7.64 1.37
CA GLY A 72 2.53 -8.71 2.36
C GLY A 72 2.17 -10.04 1.74
N GLY A 73 1.44 -10.85 2.49
CA GLY A 73 0.95 -12.15 2.06
C GLY A 73 -0.54 -12.15 1.77
N ASP A 74 -1.11 -13.35 1.72
CA ASP A 74 -2.52 -13.52 1.39
C ASP A 74 -3.45 -12.87 2.42
N GLY A 75 -3.09 -12.93 3.71
CA GLY A 75 -3.88 -12.29 4.75
C GLY A 75 -3.93 -10.78 4.60
N THR A 76 -2.81 -10.16 4.23
CA THR A 76 -2.76 -8.73 3.98
C THR A 76 -3.62 -8.36 2.78
N MET A 77 -3.59 -9.17 1.73
CA MET A 77 -4.43 -8.94 0.55
C MET A 77 -5.91 -9.01 0.92
N LEU A 78 -6.32 -9.98 1.70
CA LEU A 78 -7.72 -10.10 2.13
C LEU A 78 -8.17 -8.89 2.94
N GLU A 79 -7.32 -8.37 3.84
CA GLU A 79 -7.63 -7.17 4.58
C GLU A 79 -7.71 -5.95 3.68
N THR A 80 -6.84 -5.86 2.68
CA THR A 80 -6.87 -4.76 1.72
C THR A 80 -8.17 -4.76 0.93
N LEU A 81 -8.62 -5.93 0.48
CA LEU A 81 -9.89 -6.04 -0.23
C LEU A 81 -11.06 -5.62 0.65
N ASP A 82 -11.01 -5.95 1.92
CA ASP A 82 -12.03 -5.51 2.88
C ASP A 82 -12.02 -3.99 3.07
N LEU A 83 -10.85 -3.38 3.07
CA LEU A 83 -10.71 -1.93 3.19
C LEU A 83 -11.32 -1.18 2.01
N VAL A 84 -11.10 -1.67 0.79
CA VAL A 84 -11.64 -0.99 -0.41
C VAL A 84 -13.12 -1.29 -0.63
N ARG A 85 -13.64 -2.34 -0.02
CA ARG A 85 -15.06 -2.70 -0.04
C ARG A 85 -15.63 -2.71 -1.46
N ASN A 86 -16.76 -2.02 -1.67
CA ASN A 86 -17.44 -1.96 -2.96
C ASN A 86 -17.05 -0.74 -3.79
N SER A 87 -15.94 -0.10 -3.45
CA SER A 87 -15.52 1.14 -4.12
C SER A 87 -15.13 0.95 -5.58
N GLY A 88 -14.74 -0.27 -5.97
CA GLY A 88 -14.23 -0.52 -7.32
C GLY A 88 -12.77 -0.13 -7.49
N ILE A 89 -12.09 0.34 -6.46
CA ILE A 89 -10.68 0.72 -6.55
C ILE A 89 -9.83 -0.53 -6.83
N PRO A 90 -9.00 -0.52 -7.88
CA PRO A 90 -8.12 -1.65 -8.18
C PRO A 90 -7.07 -1.85 -7.10
N VAL A 91 -6.78 -3.10 -6.80
CA VAL A 91 -5.78 -3.49 -5.81
C VAL A 91 -4.69 -4.31 -6.50
N LEU A 92 -3.43 -3.88 -6.30
CA LEU A 92 -2.26 -4.62 -6.75
C LEU A 92 -1.61 -5.27 -5.53
N GLY A 93 -1.51 -6.59 -5.53
CA GLY A 93 -0.86 -7.31 -4.45
C GLY A 93 0.60 -7.60 -4.77
N VAL A 94 1.48 -7.27 -3.83
CA VAL A 94 2.89 -7.64 -3.89
C VAL A 94 3.16 -8.60 -2.75
N ASN A 95 3.44 -9.86 -3.09
CA ASN A 95 3.71 -10.88 -2.10
C ASN A 95 5.18 -10.82 -1.71
N THR A 96 5.46 -10.22 -0.56
CA THR A 96 6.83 -9.99 -0.08
C THR A 96 7.48 -11.24 0.48
N GLY A 97 6.68 -12.28 0.73
CA GLY A 97 7.21 -13.55 1.22
C GLY A 97 7.63 -14.52 0.13
N ARG A 98 7.42 -14.20 -1.15
CA ARG A 98 7.65 -15.12 -2.27
C ARG A 98 8.35 -14.45 -3.43
N LEU A 99 9.56 -13.94 -3.22
CA LEU A 99 10.44 -13.49 -4.30
C LEU A 99 9.79 -12.49 -5.26
N GLY A 100 9.00 -11.56 -4.74
CA GLY A 100 8.45 -10.49 -5.56
C GLY A 100 7.32 -10.90 -6.49
N PHE A 101 6.63 -11.98 -6.18
CA PHE A 101 5.48 -12.40 -6.96
C PHE A 101 4.38 -11.32 -6.92
N LEU A 102 3.91 -10.95 -8.11
CA LEU A 102 2.88 -9.91 -8.25
C LEU A 102 1.54 -10.53 -8.60
N ALA A 103 0.50 -10.10 -7.90
CA ALA A 103 -0.87 -10.42 -8.25
C ALA A 103 -1.67 -9.13 -8.34
N SER A 104 -2.48 -8.99 -9.39
CA SER A 104 -3.37 -7.84 -9.56
C SER A 104 -4.81 -8.31 -9.40
N VAL A 105 -5.54 -7.66 -8.49
CA VAL A 105 -6.92 -7.98 -8.23
C VAL A 105 -7.77 -6.72 -8.36
N ASN A 106 -8.74 -6.74 -9.27
CA ASN A 106 -9.74 -5.72 -9.38
C ASN A 106 -11.04 -6.29 -8.85
N LYS A 107 -11.79 -5.52 -8.08
CA LYS A 107 -13.02 -6.01 -7.48
C LYS A 107 -14.02 -6.52 -8.52
N ASN A 108 -14.02 -5.95 -9.70
CA ASN A 108 -14.89 -6.39 -10.79
C ASN A 108 -14.46 -7.72 -11.39
N ASP A 109 -13.27 -8.19 -11.07
CA ASP A 109 -12.72 -9.45 -11.57
C ASP A 109 -12.91 -10.60 -10.58
N LEU A 110 -13.49 -10.31 -9.43
CA LEU A 110 -13.72 -11.32 -8.39
C LEU A 110 -15.02 -12.04 -8.60
#